data_fb2c55d220b2a24f8facee03a20d6cfb
#
_entry.id   fb2c55d220b2a24f8facee03a20d6cfb
#
_cell.length_a   1.000
_cell.length_b   1.000
_cell.length_c   1.000
_cell.angle_alpha   90.00
_cell.angle_beta   90.00
_cell.angle_gamma   90.00
#
_symmetry.space_group_name_H-M   'P 1'
#
loop_
_entity.id
_entity.type
_entity.pdbx_description
1 polymer ?
#
loop_
_entity_poly.entity_id
_entity_poly.type
_entity_poly.pdbx_seq_one_letter_code
_entity_poly.pdbx_strand_id
1 'polypeptide(L)' 'MAKKKITYKDVDWESYRDSVENSIRNERLWATEFSRGNIADLEYELELIDDEDYEELFNMYDEDIWENYLLD' A
#
# COMPACT_ATOMS: atom_id res chain seq x y z
N MET A 1 11.34 19.72 -17.74
CA MET A 1 10.71 18.54 -18.36
C MET A 1 9.48 18.12 -17.58
N ALA A 2 8.44 17.76 -18.30
CA ALA A 2 7.23 17.26 -17.63
C ALA A 2 7.53 15.94 -16.92
N LYS A 3 7.12 15.86 -15.67
CA LYS A 3 7.24 14.63 -14.89
C LYS A 3 6.26 13.61 -15.47
N LYS A 4 6.76 12.41 -15.76
CA LYS A 4 5.91 11.37 -16.29
C LYS A 4 4.83 11.01 -15.25
N LYS A 5 3.59 11.03 -15.68
CA LYS A 5 2.47 10.67 -14.80
C LYS A 5 2.46 9.15 -14.58
N ILE A 6 2.51 8.75 -13.33
CA ILE A 6 2.43 7.32 -13.00
C ILE A 6 0.97 6.89 -12.82
N THR A 7 0.72 5.63 -13.10
CA THR A 7 -0.61 5.03 -12.94
C THR A 7 -0.49 3.78 -12.08
N TYR A 8 -1.63 3.21 -11.69
CA TYR A 8 -1.61 1.98 -10.92
C TYR A 8 -0.89 0.82 -11.63
N LYS A 9 -0.79 0.88 -12.96
CA LYS A 9 -0.09 -0.15 -13.74
C LYS A 9 1.43 -0.08 -13.60
N ASP A 10 1.95 1.07 -13.17
CA ASP A 10 3.39 1.26 -13.00
C ASP A 10 3.88 0.82 -11.62
N VAL A 11 2.99 0.47 -10.72
CA VAL A 11 3.32 0.15 -9.34
C VAL A 11 3.66 -1.33 -9.17
N ASP A 12 4.72 -1.59 -8.41
CA ASP A 12 5.09 -2.95 -8.03
C ASP A 12 4.25 -3.37 -6.81
N TRP A 13 3.09 -3.93 -7.09
CA TRP A 13 2.14 -4.30 -6.05
C TRP A 13 2.65 -5.41 -5.14
N GLU A 14 3.52 -6.27 -5.65
CA GLU A 14 4.11 -7.33 -4.86
C GLU A 14 4.99 -6.76 -3.75
N SER A 15 5.85 -5.78 -4.10
CA SER A 15 6.68 -5.10 -3.11
C SER A 15 5.83 -4.31 -2.12
N TYR A 16 4.79 -3.65 -2.60
CA TYR A 16 3.90 -2.91 -1.71
C TYR A 16 3.18 -3.84 -0.75
N ARG A 17 2.71 -4.97 -1.25
CA ARG A 17 2.05 -5.98 -0.42
C ARG A 17 2.98 -6.46 0.71
N ASP A 18 4.23 -6.75 0.38
CA ASP A 18 5.22 -7.17 1.38
C ASP A 18 5.41 -6.10 2.45
N SER A 19 5.45 -4.83 2.03
CA SER A 19 5.58 -3.70 2.94
C SER A 19 4.37 -3.62 3.90
N VAL A 20 3.17 -3.81 3.36
CA VAL A 20 1.94 -3.79 4.16
C VAL A 20 1.94 -4.96 5.17
N GLU A 21 2.31 -6.15 4.72
CA GLU A 21 2.38 -7.31 5.60
C GLU A 21 3.39 -7.12 6.73
N ASN A 22 4.53 -6.53 6.43
CA ASN A 22 5.54 -6.22 7.44
C ASN A 22 5.03 -5.19 8.44
N SER A 23 4.28 -4.19 7.96
CA SER A 23 3.68 -3.19 8.83
C SER A 23 2.67 -3.79 9.79
N ILE A 24 1.84 -4.71 9.29
CA ILE A 24 0.86 -5.42 10.13
C ILE A 24 1.59 -6.22 11.20
N ARG A 25 2.65 -6.93 10.82
CA ARG A 25 3.44 -7.71 11.77
C ARG A 25 4.03 -6.83 12.86
N ASN A 26 4.59 -5.69 12.50
CA ASN A 26 5.16 -4.75 13.45
C ASN A 26 4.09 -4.19 14.40
N GLU A 27 2.92 -3.83 13.88
CA GLU A 27 1.84 -3.31 14.68
C GLU A 27 1.33 -4.35 15.69
N ARG A 28 1.30 -5.62 15.30
CA ARG A 28 0.89 -6.71 16.20
C ARG A 28 1.89 -6.89 17.35
N LEU A 29 3.18 -6.67 17.09
CA LEU A 29 4.20 -6.78 18.13
C LEU A 29 4.04 -5.70 19.18
N TRP A 30 3.61 -4.51 18.81
CA TRP A 30 3.46 -3.38 19.72
C TRP A 30 2.10 -3.37 20.43
N ALA A 31 1.07 -3.96 19.84
CA ALA A 31 -0.26 -4.22 20.42
C ALA A 31 -0.87 -3.04 21.21
N THR A 32 -0.81 -1.83 20.66
CA THR A 32 -1.44 -0.66 21.28
C THR A 32 -2.84 -0.43 20.72
N GLU A 33 -3.61 0.46 21.34
CA GLU A 33 -4.93 0.82 20.82
C GLU A 33 -4.84 1.45 19.43
N PHE A 34 -3.77 2.23 19.18
CA PHE A 34 -3.53 2.82 17.87
C PHE A 34 -3.22 1.75 16.83
N SER A 35 -2.55 0.69 17.23
CA SER A 35 -2.20 -0.40 16.31
C SER A 35 -3.43 -1.10 15.75
N ARG A 36 -4.52 -1.18 16.51
CA ARG A 36 -5.75 -1.82 16.04
C ARG A 36 -6.35 -1.11 14.83
N GLY A 37 -6.38 0.23 14.88
CA GLY A 37 -6.87 1.02 13.75
C GLY A 37 -5.97 0.88 12.54
N ASN A 38 -4.66 0.93 12.76
CA ASN A 38 -3.70 0.78 11.67
C ASN A 38 -3.77 -0.60 11.04
N ILE A 39 -3.93 -1.65 11.85
CA ILE A 39 -4.05 -3.02 11.33
C ILE A 39 -5.29 -3.15 10.45
N ALA A 40 -6.42 -2.59 10.87
CA ALA A 40 -7.65 -2.65 10.09
C ALA A 40 -7.48 -1.98 8.73
N ASP A 41 -6.84 -0.82 8.69
CA ASP A 41 -6.58 -0.11 7.46
C ASP A 41 -5.63 -0.90 6.54
N LEU A 42 -4.59 -1.48 7.12
CA LEU A 42 -3.62 -2.27 6.36
C LEU A 42 -4.25 -3.56 5.82
N GLU A 43 -5.12 -4.19 6.59
CA GLU A 43 -5.83 -5.37 6.13
C GLU A 43 -6.78 -5.04 4.99
N TYR A 44 -7.40 -3.86 5.01
CA TYR A 44 -8.24 -3.41 3.91
C TYR A 44 -7.42 -3.23 2.63
N GLU A 45 -6.21 -2.68 2.74
CA GLU A 45 -5.33 -2.55 1.59
C GLU A 45 -4.94 -3.91 1.01
N LEU A 46 -4.67 -4.90 1.88
CA LEU A 46 -4.38 -6.26 1.40
C LEU A 46 -5.58 -6.86 0.68
N GLU A 47 -6.78 -6.60 1.17
CA GLU A 47 -7.99 -7.08 0.52
C GLU A 47 -8.13 -6.49 -0.88
N LEU A 48 -7.86 -5.21 -1.03
CA LEU A 48 -7.88 -4.57 -2.35
C LEU A 48 -6.85 -5.20 -3.30
N ILE A 49 -5.66 -5.50 -2.79
CA ILE A 49 -4.62 -6.14 -3.60
C ILE A 49 -5.04 -7.56 -4.03
N ASP A 50 -5.62 -8.32 -3.10
CA ASP A 50 -6.07 -9.68 -3.39
C ASP A 50 -7.21 -9.70 -4.40
N ASP A 51 -8.06 -8.68 -4.39
CA ASP A 51 -9.17 -8.54 -5.34
C ASP A 51 -8.74 -7.87 -6.64
N GLU A 52 -7.47 -7.49 -6.76
CA GLU A 52 -6.91 -6.78 -7.90
C GLU A 52 -7.56 -5.40 -8.13
N ASP A 53 -8.07 -4.79 -7.06
CA ASP A 53 -8.63 -3.43 -7.07
C ASP A 53 -7.52 -2.38 -6.93
N TYR A 54 -6.49 -2.51 -7.74
CA TYR A 54 -5.30 -1.66 -7.67
C TYR A 54 -5.60 -0.19 -7.92
N GLU A 55 -6.53 0.08 -8.80
CA GLU A 55 -6.90 1.46 -9.13
C GLU A 55 -7.48 2.18 -7.90
N GLU A 56 -8.35 1.50 -7.17
CA GLU A 56 -8.94 2.06 -5.96
C GLU A 56 -7.85 2.33 -4.91
N LEU A 57 -6.96 1.36 -4.71
CA LEU A 57 -5.87 1.53 -3.75
C LEU A 57 -4.94 2.65 -4.19
N PHE A 58 -4.61 2.73 -5.47
CA PHE A 58 -3.76 3.79 -5.99
C PHE A 58 -4.34 5.17 -5.70
N ASN A 59 -5.65 5.32 -5.83
CA ASN A 59 -6.33 6.60 -5.62
C ASN A 59 -6.48 6.98 -4.14
N MET A 60 -6.21 6.07 -3.23
CA MET A 60 -6.26 6.35 -1.79
C MET A 60 -5.11 7.24 -1.32
N TYR A 61 -4.02 7.28 -2.07
CA TYR A 61 -2.79 8.00 -1.70
C TYR A 61 -2.30 8.86 -2.83
N ASP A 62 -1.44 9.81 -2.51
CA ASP A 62 -0.81 10.69 -3.50
C ASP A 62 0.21 9.93 -4.34
N GLU A 63 0.46 10.41 -5.57
CA GLU A 63 1.44 9.81 -6.47
C GLU A 63 2.83 9.69 -5.84
N ASP A 64 3.20 10.64 -5.00
CA ASP A 64 4.52 10.66 -4.36
C ASP A 64 4.79 9.38 -3.56
N ILE A 65 3.74 8.81 -2.96
CA ILE A 65 3.87 7.58 -2.18
C ILE A 65 4.21 6.42 -3.11
N TRP A 66 3.54 6.37 -4.26
CA TRP A 66 3.71 5.27 -5.21
C TRP A 66 5.04 5.31 -5.95
N GLU A 67 5.70 6.47 -6.01
CA GLU A 67 7.02 6.57 -6.61
C GLU A 67 8.06 5.66 -5.92
N ASN A 68 7.81 5.30 -4.66
CA ASN A 68 8.69 4.39 -3.91
C ASN A 68 8.49 2.93 -4.28
N TYR A 69 7.46 2.62 -5.06
CA TYR A 69 7.08 1.24 -5.39
C TYR A 69 6.92 1.03 -6.90
N LEU A 70 7.65 1.77 -7.69
CA LEU A 70 7.56 1.65 -9.14
C LEU A 70 8.25 0.38 -9.65
N LEU A 71 7.67 -0.20 -10.69
CA LEU A 71 8.32 -1.29 -11.41
C LEU A 71 9.55 -0.77 -12.16
N ASP A 72 10.58 -1.58 -12.16
CA ASP A 72 11.81 -1.23 -12.88
C ASP A 72 11.69 -1.50 -14.38
#